data_23e7bb94e8ce12e1b6699f7f36462910
#
_entry.id   23e7bb94e8ce12e1b6699f7f36462910
#
_cell.length_a   1.000
_cell.length_b   1.000
_cell.length_c   1.000
_cell.angle_alpha   90.00
_cell.angle_beta   90.00
_cell.angle_gamma   90.00
#
_symmetry.space_group_name_H-M   'P 1'
#
loop_
_entity.id
_entity.type
_entity.pdbx_description
1 polymer ?
#
loop_
_entity_poly.entity_id
_entity_poly.type
_entity_poly.pdbx_seq_one_letter_code
_entity_poly.pdbx_strand_id
1 'polypeptide(L)'
;MLFITQNKKQMANNNYYDPADLRKFGKITEWSEELGTKFFDYYGKVFEEGALSAREKSLIALAVSHVVKCPYCIDAYTKDGLQRGITKEEMMEAVHAGAAIESGATLVHGVQMMNKYDKLSM
;
A
#
# COMPACT_ATOMS: atom_id res chain seq x y z
N MET A 1 29.00 -10.46 18.05
CA MET A 1 27.79 -9.62 18.29
C MET A 1 27.88 -8.31 17.50
N LEU A 2 28.91 -7.52 17.70
CA LEU A 2 29.14 -6.27 16.94
C LEU A 2 29.22 -6.49 15.42
N PHE A 3 29.83 -7.59 14.98
CA PHE A 3 29.95 -7.94 13.58
C PHE A 3 28.60 -8.27 12.92
N ILE A 4 27.73 -8.98 13.64
CA ILE A 4 26.38 -9.34 13.15
C ILE A 4 25.50 -8.08 13.06
N THR A 5 25.63 -7.16 14.02
CA THR A 5 24.86 -5.90 14.04
C THR A 5 25.29 -4.97 12.90
N GLN A 6 26.60 -4.91 12.61
CA GLN A 6 27.14 -4.14 11.50
C GLN A 6 26.71 -4.73 10.14
N ASN A 7 26.69 -6.05 10.00
CA ASN A 7 26.24 -6.71 8.78
C ASN A 7 24.74 -6.49 8.53
N LYS A 8 23.90 -6.56 9.57
CA LYS A 8 22.46 -6.26 9.46
C LYS A 8 22.23 -4.82 9.03
N LYS A 9 22.99 -3.88 9.57
CA LYS A 9 22.88 -2.47 9.23
C LYS A 9 23.36 -2.19 7.81
N GLN A 10 24.42 -2.87 7.37
CA GLN A 10 24.97 -2.77 6.03
C GLN A 10 24.05 -3.43 4.99
N MET A 11 23.44 -4.57 5.34
CA MET A 11 22.45 -5.25 4.47
C MET A 11 21.19 -4.43 4.29
N ALA A 12 20.70 -3.74 5.35
CA ALA A 12 19.54 -2.84 5.27
C ALA A 12 19.81 -1.68 4.30
N ASN A 13 21.06 -1.15 4.26
CA ASN A 13 21.46 -0.07 3.38
C ASN A 13 21.62 -0.48 1.91
N ASN A 14 21.71 -1.78 1.63
CA ASN A 14 21.86 -2.33 0.27
C ASN A 14 20.52 -2.71 -0.37
N ASN A 15 19.42 -2.64 0.35
CA ASN A 15 18.09 -2.94 -0.17
C ASN A 15 17.53 -1.74 -0.91
N TYR A 16 16.94 -1.98 -2.09
CA TYR A 16 16.20 -0.95 -2.80
C TYR A 16 15.11 -0.35 -1.91
N TYR A 17 14.38 -1.19 -1.19
CA TYR A 17 13.43 -0.75 -0.18
C TYR A 17 14.15 -0.55 1.15
N ASP A 18 14.15 0.68 1.65
CA ASP A 18 14.66 1.03 2.99
C ASP A 18 13.51 1.73 3.74
N PRO A 19 13.06 1.18 4.89
CA PRO A 19 12.00 1.81 5.68
C PRO A 19 12.30 3.27 6.05
N ALA A 20 13.57 3.64 6.17
CA ALA A 20 13.98 5.01 6.46
C ALA A 20 13.63 5.98 5.32
N ASP A 21 13.47 5.49 4.10
CA ASP A 21 13.13 6.33 2.95
C ASP A 21 11.70 6.87 3.01
N LEU A 22 10.81 6.22 3.75
CA LEU A 22 9.45 6.74 3.95
C LEU A 22 9.47 8.15 4.55
N ARG A 23 10.42 8.44 5.45
CA ARG A 23 10.58 9.77 6.05
C ARG A 23 11.02 10.83 5.05
N LYS A 24 11.56 10.40 3.91
CA LYS A 24 12.02 11.29 2.84
C LYS A 24 10.94 11.56 1.80
N PHE A 25 9.74 11.02 1.97
CA PHE A 25 8.66 11.16 0.99
C PHE A 25 8.36 12.64 0.71
N GLY A 26 8.34 13.48 1.73
CA GLY A 26 8.15 14.92 1.57
C GLY A 26 9.16 15.61 0.67
N LYS A 27 10.35 15.01 0.48
CA LYS A 27 11.41 15.58 -0.35
C LYS A 27 11.08 15.59 -1.83
N ILE A 28 10.09 14.85 -2.29
CA ILE A 28 9.66 14.92 -3.70
C ILE A 28 9.21 16.34 -4.06
N THR A 29 8.75 17.13 -3.08
CA THR A 29 8.39 18.54 -3.25
C THR A 29 9.61 19.38 -3.62
N GLU A 30 10.80 19.03 -3.14
CA GLU A 30 12.05 19.73 -3.49
C GLU A 30 12.40 19.56 -4.97
N TRP A 31 12.06 18.41 -5.54
CA TRP A 31 12.38 18.07 -6.94
C TRP A 31 11.33 18.53 -7.93
N SER A 32 10.10 18.74 -7.46
CA SER A 32 8.97 19.23 -8.26
C SER A 32 7.99 19.92 -7.32
N GLU A 33 8.26 21.19 -7.00
CA GLU A 33 7.56 21.91 -5.94
C GLU A 33 6.07 22.02 -6.19
N GLU A 34 5.66 22.44 -7.38
CA GLU A 34 4.24 22.60 -7.70
C GLU A 34 3.47 21.29 -7.62
N LEU A 35 3.99 20.26 -8.24
CA LEU A 35 3.33 18.95 -8.26
C LEU A 35 3.34 18.29 -6.88
N GLY A 36 4.46 18.36 -6.17
CA GLY A 36 4.57 17.80 -4.82
C GLY A 36 3.62 18.48 -3.85
N THR A 37 3.54 19.80 -3.89
CA THR A 37 2.62 20.57 -3.04
C THR A 37 1.17 20.21 -3.31
N LYS A 38 0.78 20.15 -4.59
CA LYS A 38 -0.58 19.74 -4.97
C LYS A 38 -0.89 18.33 -4.53
N PHE A 39 0.07 17.42 -4.68
CA PHE A 39 -0.11 16.02 -4.27
C PHE A 39 -0.33 15.92 -2.76
N PHE A 40 0.50 16.55 -1.95
CA PHE A 40 0.37 16.46 -0.50
C PHE A 40 -0.88 17.20 0.02
N ASP A 41 -1.29 18.27 -0.62
CA ASP A 41 -2.57 18.93 -0.30
C ASP A 41 -3.75 17.97 -0.57
N TYR A 42 -3.75 17.35 -1.73
CA TYR A 42 -4.75 16.33 -2.10
C TYR A 42 -4.71 15.14 -1.14
N TYR A 43 -3.53 14.60 -0.90
CA TYR A 43 -3.34 13.43 -0.04
C TYR A 43 -3.86 13.70 1.37
N GLY A 44 -3.48 14.83 1.96
CA GLY A 44 -3.94 15.21 3.29
C GLY A 44 -5.45 15.38 3.35
N LYS A 45 -6.03 16.00 2.34
CA LYS A 45 -7.48 16.19 2.23
C LYS A 45 -8.23 14.87 2.14
N VAL A 46 -7.71 13.92 1.36
CA VAL A 46 -8.31 12.59 1.19
C VAL A 46 -8.45 11.88 2.53
N PHE A 47 -7.43 11.98 3.40
CA PHE A 47 -7.40 11.23 4.65
C PHE A 47 -8.02 11.96 5.84
N GLU A 48 -8.55 13.17 5.67
CA GLU A 48 -9.37 13.82 6.68
C GLU A 48 -10.72 13.10 6.84
N GLU A 49 -11.33 13.23 8.01
CA GLU A 49 -12.68 12.72 8.21
C GLU A 49 -13.67 13.40 7.26
N GLY A 50 -14.54 12.62 6.68
CA GLY A 50 -15.58 13.07 5.79
C GLY A 50 -16.78 12.14 5.91
N ALA A 51 -17.37 11.74 4.80
CA ALA A 51 -18.43 10.72 4.78
C ALA A 51 -17.94 9.40 5.37
N LEU A 52 -16.64 9.10 5.19
CA LEU A 52 -15.97 7.99 5.86
C LEU A 52 -15.10 8.54 6.97
N SER A 53 -14.98 7.78 8.06
CA SER A 53 -14.09 8.15 9.16
C SER A 53 -12.62 8.00 8.76
N ALA A 54 -11.75 8.69 9.48
CA ALA A 54 -10.30 8.51 9.31
C ALA A 54 -9.88 7.06 9.58
N ARG A 55 -10.55 6.38 10.51
CA ARG A 55 -10.32 4.97 10.82
C ARG A 55 -10.67 4.07 9.64
N GLU A 56 -11.82 4.29 9.02
CA GLU A 56 -12.23 3.55 7.82
C GLU A 56 -11.25 3.78 6.67
N LYS A 57 -10.84 5.03 6.47
CA LYS A 57 -9.86 5.37 5.42
C LYS A 57 -8.50 4.73 5.66
N SER A 58 -8.08 4.58 6.91
CA SER A 58 -6.85 3.85 7.26
C SER A 58 -6.93 2.38 6.86
N LEU A 59 -8.05 1.72 7.10
CA LEU A 59 -8.29 0.33 6.68
C LEU A 59 -8.31 0.19 5.16
N ILE A 60 -8.96 1.12 4.47
CA ILE A 60 -8.98 1.16 3.00
C ILE A 60 -7.56 1.31 2.47
N ALA A 61 -6.79 2.26 3.02
CA ALA A 61 -5.41 2.49 2.62
C ALA A 61 -4.55 1.24 2.83
N LEU A 62 -4.75 0.53 3.94
CA LEU A 62 -4.02 -0.70 4.23
C LEU A 62 -4.33 -1.79 3.21
N ALA A 63 -5.61 -2.00 2.88
CA ALA A 63 -6.03 -2.95 1.86
C ALA A 63 -5.43 -2.60 0.49
N VAL A 64 -5.56 -1.36 0.07
CA VAL A 64 -5.04 -0.88 -1.22
C VAL A 64 -3.51 -0.99 -1.27
N SER A 65 -2.84 -0.66 -0.18
CA SER A 65 -1.38 -0.78 -0.06
C SER A 65 -0.87 -2.18 -0.38
N HIS A 66 -1.61 -3.20 0.07
CA HIS A 66 -1.27 -4.60 -0.21
C HIS A 66 -1.56 -4.97 -1.67
N VAL A 67 -2.68 -4.52 -2.21
CA VAL A 67 -3.05 -4.80 -3.60
C VAL A 67 -2.04 -4.19 -4.57
N VAL A 68 -1.61 -2.96 -4.34
CA VAL A 68 -0.63 -2.28 -5.20
C VAL A 68 0.82 -2.63 -4.85
N LYS A 69 1.04 -3.47 -3.84
CA LYS A 69 2.37 -3.95 -3.43
C LYS A 69 3.32 -2.81 -3.07
N CYS A 70 2.85 -1.89 -2.22
CA CYS A 70 3.64 -0.74 -1.77
C CYS A 70 4.19 -0.97 -0.35
N PRO A 71 5.45 -1.38 -0.19
CA PRO A 71 6.01 -1.64 1.14
C PRO A 71 6.00 -0.41 2.04
N TYR A 72 6.23 0.77 1.50
CA TYR A 72 6.19 2.03 2.26
C TYR A 72 4.79 2.30 2.81
N CYS A 73 3.78 2.09 1.99
CA CYS A 73 2.38 2.30 2.38
C CYS A 73 1.92 1.28 3.41
N ILE A 74 2.33 0.01 3.25
CA ILE A 74 2.03 -1.05 4.22
C ILE A 74 2.61 -0.67 5.59
N ASP A 75 3.87 -0.24 5.63
CA ASP A 75 4.52 0.19 6.85
C ASP A 75 3.80 1.38 7.49
N ALA A 76 3.52 2.41 6.68
CA ALA A 76 2.88 3.64 7.16
C ALA A 76 1.48 3.38 7.72
N TYR A 77 0.67 2.60 7.01
CA TYR A 77 -0.73 2.38 7.43
C TYR A 77 -0.88 1.28 8.47
N THR A 78 0.10 0.40 8.63
CA THR A 78 0.17 -0.48 9.80
C THR A 78 0.37 0.35 11.07
N LYS A 79 1.29 1.30 11.04
CA LYS A 79 1.53 2.22 12.17
C LYS A 79 0.33 3.11 12.45
N ASP A 80 -0.25 3.70 11.42
CA ASP A 80 -1.43 4.55 11.55
C ASP A 80 -2.60 3.77 12.14
N GLY A 81 -2.84 2.56 11.66
CA GLY A 81 -3.90 1.70 12.18
C GLY A 81 -3.68 1.33 13.65
N LEU A 82 -2.45 1.00 14.01
CA LEU A 82 -2.12 0.70 15.40
C LEU A 82 -2.43 1.89 16.32
N GLN A 83 -2.07 3.10 15.91
CA GLN A 83 -2.34 4.31 16.67
C GLN A 83 -3.84 4.61 16.79
N ARG A 84 -4.64 4.18 15.83
CA ARG A 84 -6.10 4.33 15.84
C ARG A 84 -6.83 3.21 16.55
N GLY A 85 -6.09 2.26 17.14
CA GLY A 85 -6.68 1.13 17.86
C GLY A 85 -7.28 0.06 16.96
N ILE A 86 -6.87 0.00 15.69
CA ILE A 86 -7.28 -1.07 14.77
C ILE A 86 -6.58 -2.37 15.19
N THR A 87 -7.35 -3.45 15.31
CA THR A 87 -6.83 -4.74 15.75
C THR A 87 -6.14 -5.48 14.59
N LYS A 88 -5.30 -6.45 14.94
CA LYS A 88 -4.66 -7.33 13.94
C LYS A 88 -5.70 -8.05 13.08
N GLU A 89 -6.78 -8.48 13.72
CA GLU A 89 -7.88 -9.18 13.05
C GLU A 89 -8.55 -8.29 12.02
N GLU A 90 -8.85 -7.04 12.39
CA GLU A 90 -9.42 -6.06 11.47
C GLU A 90 -8.47 -5.76 10.30
N MET A 91 -7.18 -5.62 10.57
CA MET A 91 -6.17 -5.40 9.53
C MET A 91 -6.13 -6.56 8.55
N MET A 92 -6.12 -7.81 9.06
CA MET A 92 -6.11 -8.99 8.19
C MET A 92 -7.39 -9.13 7.37
N GLU A 93 -8.54 -8.78 7.93
CA GLU A 93 -9.78 -8.76 7.16
C GLU A 93 -9.74 -7.74 6.03
N ALA A 94 -9.17 -6.57 6.25
CA ALA A 94 -8.96 -5.58 5.20
C ALA A 94 -8.06 -6.11 4.08
N VAL A 95 -6.97 -6.79 4.45
CA VAL A 95 -6.06 -7.42 3.49
C VAL A 95 -6.77 -8.50 2.69
N HIS A 96 -7.58 -9.34 3.35
CA HIS A 96 -8.37 -10.38 2.67
C HIS A 96 -9.41 -9.79 1.72
N ALA A 97 -10.05 -8.69 2.09
CA ALA A 97 -10.97 -8.00 1.19
C ALA A 97 -10.24 -7.53 -0.09
N GLY A 98 -9.06 -6.96 0.07
CA GLY A 98 -8.20 -6.59 -1.06
C GLY A 98 -7.82 -7.79 -1.92
N ALA A 99 -7.40 -8.88 -1.29
CA ALA A 99 -7.03 -10.12 -1.97
C ALA A 99 -8.21 -10.72 -2.74
N ALA A 100 -9.40 -10.70 -2.16
CA ALA A 100 -10.61 -11.23 -2.81
C ALA A 100 -10.93 -10.45 -4.09
N ILE A 101 -10.82 -9.12 -4.04
CA ILE A 101 -11.05 -8.28 -5.22
C ILE A 101 -9.98 -8.51 -6.27
N GLU A 102 -8.71 -8.61 -5.87
CA GLU A 102 -7.60 -8.88 -6.79
C GLU A 102 -7.77 -10.23 -7.47
N SER A 103 -8.12 -11.27 -6.71
CA SER A 103 -8.40 -12.61 -7.22
C SER A 103 -9.60 -12.61 -8.17
N GLY A 104 -10.67 -11.93 -7.78
CA GLY A 104 -11.87 -11.79 -8.61
C GLY A 104 -11.57 -11.09 -9.92
N ALA A 105 -10.78 -10.01 -9.88
CA ALA A 105 -10.36 -9.30 -11.08
C ALA A 105 -9.56 -10.21 -12.02
N THR A 106 -8.71 -11.05 -11.48
CA THR A 106 -7.94 -12.02 -12.25
C THR A 106 -8.86 -13.09 -12.86
N LEU A 107 -9.72 -13.68 -12.04
CA LEU A 107 -10.57 -14.81 -12.46
C LEU A 107 -11.64 -14.39 -13.48
N VAL A 108 -12.20 -13.19 -13.35
CA VAL A 108 -13.24 -12.73 -14.31
C VAL A 108 -12.70 -12.63 -15.73
N HIS A 109 -11.41 -12.34 -15.88
CA HIS A 109 -10.78 -12.31 -17.20
C HIS A 109 -10.66 -13.71 -17.82
N GLY A 110 -10.79 -14.76 -17.00
CA GLY A 110 -10.88 -16.14 -17.50
C GLY A 110 -12.06 -16.36 -18.42
N VAL A 111 -13.16 -15.62 -18.23
CA VAL A 111 -14.32 -15.67 -19.14
C VAL A 111 -13.90 -15.22 -20.54
N GLN A 112 -13.12 -14.17 -20.65
CA GLN A 112 -12.62 -13.67 -21.93
C GLN A 112 -11.72 -14.69 -22.63
N MET A 113 -10.86 -15.35 -21.87
CA MET A 113 -10.01 -16.43 -22.38
C MET A 113 -10.86 -17.58 -22.93
N MET A 114 -11.87 -18.01 -22.18
CA MET A 114 -12.74 -19.10 -22.62
C MET A 114 -13.53 -18.75 -23.86
N ASN A 115 -14.01 -17.49 -23.96
CA ASN A 115 -14.68 -17.00 -25.16
C ASN A 115 -13.74 -17.03 -26.38
N LYS A 116 -12.47 -16.66 -26.18
CA LYS A 116 -11.45 -16.72 -27.23
C LYS A 116 -11.16 -18.14 -27.65
N TYR A 117 -11.03 -19.06 -26.67
CA TYR A 117 -10.83 -20.48 -26.93
C TYR A 117 -11.96 -21.01 -27.81
N ASP A 118 -13.20 -20.74 -27.45
CA ASP A 118 -14.37 -21.23 -28.19
C ASP A 118 -14.37 -20.72 -29.64
N LYS A 119 -14.04 -19.44 -29.85
CA LYS A 119 -13.94 -18.86 -31.18
C LYS A 119 -12.85 -19.51 -32.05
N LEU A 120 -11.71 -19.83 -31.44
CA LEU A 120 -10.58 -20.41 -32.16
C LEU A 120 -10.78 -21.89 -32.45
N SER A 121 -11.60 -22.59 -31.69
CA SER A 121 -11.83 -24.03 -31.82
C SER A 121 -13.02 -24.39 -32.72
N MET A 122 -13.70 -23.39 -33.24
CA MET A 122 -14.85 -23.59 -34.19
C MET A 122 -14.39 -23.96 -35.59
#